data_ae329e522a0a7232d496b44f869254c0
#
_entry.id   ae329e522a0a7232d496b44f869254c0
#
_cell.length_a   1.000
_cell.length_b   1.000
_cell.length_c   1.000
_cell.angle_alpha   90.00
_cell.angle_beta   90.00
_cell.angle_gamma   90.00
#
_symmetry.space_group_name_H-M   'P 1'
#
loop_
_entity.id
_entity.type
_entity.pdbx_description
1 polymer ?
#
loop_
_entity_poly.entity_id
_entity_poly.type
_entity_poly.pdbx_seq_one_letter_code
_entity_poly.pdbx_strand_id
1 'polypeptide(L)'
;CKSMTHIAASHGRSTVLPILAQPRVNSVAPILPAFASFSPRLHARKHPTKMPAKPPFHRRVLHWFDKHGRHDLPWQRGVTPYRVWVSEIMLQQTQVATVIPYFDRFMASFPTVKELAEASEDLVLHHWTGLGYYARARNLHAAAKTLVAEYGGIFPSTVDELASLKGIGRSTAGAIAALSMDVHAPILDGNVKRVLARHNAIAGWPEQTRVRNHLWEIATELTPADRVANYTQAMMDLGATVCTRTKPRCEVCPLADDCKARLQNLISSMPGKKPKKIIPVRETVLFIVFNDAGDVLLEKRPPSGIWGSLYSFPEGDNPKELPRLTAAVTIQAESLRTLEPLRHTFSHFHLDITPVTVQSRPTNAATEPERWLWYPLDGSIEVGLAAPVTKIIKSLSAT
;
A
#
# COMPACT_ATOMS: atom_id res chain seq x y z
N CYS A 1 20.81 -39.40 -25.76
CA CYS A 1 22.08 -39.44 -26.51
C CYS A 1 23.01 -38.38 -25.90
N LYS A 2 24.04 -38.86 -25.17
CA LYS A 2 25.48 -38.59 -25.20
C LYS A 2 25.86 -37.14 -25.54
N SER A 3 26.64 -36.41 -24.73
CA SER A 3 28.06 -36.72 -24.48
C SER A 3 28.59 -35.83 -23.32
N MET A 4 29.37 -36.46 -22.46
CA MET A 4 30.31 -35.87 -21.49
C MET A 4 31.53 -35.26 -22.23
N THR A 5 32.13 -34.22 -21.68
CA THR A 5 33.60 -34.04 -21.78
C THR A 5 34.11 -33.29 -20.53
N HIS A 6 35.10 -33.95 -19.89
CA HIS A 6 36.02 -33.49 -18.84
C HIS A 6 37.06 -32.50 -19.37
N ILE A 7 37.77 -31.85 -18.40
CA ILE A 7 39.19 -31.41 -18.36
C ILE A 7 39.24 -30.02 -17.72
N ALA A 8 40.14 -29.62 -16.85
CA ALA A 8 41.16 -30.18 -15.99
C ALA A 8 41.59 -29.08 -15.01
N ALA A 9 42.13 -29.49 -13.89
CA ALA A 9 42.72 -28.62 -12.87
C ALA A 9 44.08 -28.08 -13.31
N SER A 10 44.45 -26.85 -12.92
CA SER A 10 45.84 -26.40 -12.92
C SER A 10 46.18 -25.69 -11.61
N HIS A 11 47.19 -26.24 -10.95
CA HIS A 11 47.89 -25.75 -9.77
C HIS A 11 48.72 -24.49 -10.11
N GLY A 12 48.75 -23.51 -9.21
CA GLY A 12 49.63 -22.34 -9.31
C GLY A 12 50.06 -21.82 -7.93
N ARG A 13 51.11 -22.34 -7.49
CA ARG A 13 52.19 -21.98 -6.56
C ARG A 13 52.10 -20.65 -5.80
N SER A 14 52.23 -20.82 -4.51
CA SER A 14 52.60 -19.89 -3.46
C SER A 14 54.00 -19.31 -3.68
N THR A 15 54.18 -18.00 -3.57
CA THR A 15 55.49 -17.36 -3.41
C THR A 15 55.50 -16.49 -2.19
N VAL A 16 56.33 -16.92 -1.24
CA VAL A 16 56.69 -16.21 -0.02
C VAL A 16 57.83 -15.23 -0.34
N LEU A 17 57.78 -13.99 0.07
CA LEU A 17 58.88 -13.01 0.09
C LEU A 17 59.21 -12.57 1.51
N PRO A 18 60.48 -12.27 1.84
CA PRO A 18 60.97 -12.26 3.20
C PRO A 18 60.97 -10.90 3.86
N ILE A 19 61.00 -10.98 5.17
CA ILE A 19 61.11 -9.92 6.18
C ILE A 19 62.47 -9.21 6.01
N LEU A 20 62.47 -7.87 5.90
CA LEU A 20 63.65 -7.02 6.03
C LEU A 20 63.68 -6.34 7.40
N ALA A 21 64.83 -6.46 8.03
CA ALA A 21 65.18 -6.04 9.36
C ALA A 21 65.29 -4.48 9.51
N GLN A 22 64.90 -3.98 10.68
CA GLN A 22 65.13 -2.61 11.10
C GLN A 22 66.55 -2.41 11.71
N PRO A 23 67.24 -1.31 11.50
CA PRO A 23 68.46 -0.97 12.24
C PRO A 23 68.16 -0.26 13.56
N ARG A 24 68.85 -0.69 14.58
CA ARG A 24 68.95 -0.03 15.89
C ARG A 24 69.75 1.29 15.79
N VAL A 25 69.24 2.38 16.38
CA VAL A 25 70.03 3.59 16.60
C VAL A 25 70.19 3.85 18.10
N ASN A 26 71.46 4.06 18.47
CA ASN A 26 71.96 4.22 19.85
C ASN A 26 71.48 5.47 20.55
N SER A 27 71.33 5.32 21.84
CA SER A 27 71.12 6.40 22.82
C SER A 27 72.33 7.25 23.05
N VAL A 28 72.14 8.59 23.03
CA VAL A 28 73.07 9.56 23.63
C VAL A 28 72.26 10.49 24.48
N ALA A 29 72.57 10.54 25.77
CA ALA A 29 72.00 11.49 26.73
C ALA A 29 72.74 12.82 26.65
N PRO A 30 72.05 13.94 26.81
CA PRO A 30 72.73 15.18 27.26
C PRO A 30 72.20 15.67 28.62
N ILE A 31 73.16 16.20 29.30
CA ILE A 31 73.30 16.85 30.59
C ILE A 31 72.28 17.98 30.80
N LEU A 32 71.66 18.02 31.97
CA LEU A 32 70.82 19.10 32.47
C LEU A 32 71.61 20.30 32.95
N PRO A 33 71.09 21.52 32.77
CA PRO A 33 71.27 22.59 33.74
C PRO A 33 70.00 22.87 34.53
N ALA A 34 70.20 23.05 35.84
CA ALA A 34 69.20 23.44 36.80
C ALA A 34 68.69 24.86 36.52
N PHE A 35 67.40 25.05 36.39
CA PHE A 35 66.77 26.37 36.46
C PHE A 35 65.55 26.37 37.36
N ALA A 36 65.45 27.46 38.07
CA ALA A 36 64.60 27.82 39.20
C ALA A 36 63.10 27.51 39.03
N SER A 37 62.52 27.16 40.17
CA SER A 37 61.08 27.03 40.41
C SER A 37 60.28 28.28 40.12
N PHE A 38 59.52 28.23 39.05
CA PHE A 38 58.41 29.16 38.83
C PHE A 38 57.12 28.34 38.83
N SER A 39 56.29 28.51 39.86
CA SER A 39 54.94 27.87 39.93
C SER A 39 53.94 28.70 39.14
N PRO A 40 53.45 28.23 38.01
CA PRO A 40 52.27 28.82 37.40
C PRO A 40 51.02 28.21 38.03
N ARG A 41 50.17 29.06 38.58
CA ARG A 41 48.81 28.67 39.00
C ARG A 41 48.11 27.95 37.83
N LEU A 42 47.86 26.65 37.99
CA LEU A 42 47.02 25.91 37.07
C LEU A 42 45.60 26.51 37.13
N HIS A 43 45.25 27.30 36.13
CA HIS A 43 43.86 27.54 35.83
C HIS A 43 43.27 26.21 35.38
N ALA A 44 42.38 25.65 36.19
CA ALA A 44 41.59 24.44 35.88
C ALA A 44 40.85 24.74 34.55
N ARG A 45 41.35 24.18 33.44
CA ARG A 45 40.61 24.15 32.18
C ARG A 45 39.34 23.34 32.48
N LYS A 46 38.18 24.03 32.50
CA LYS A 46 36.87 23.37 32.49
C LYS A 46 36.86 22.43 31.26
N HIS A 47 36.89 21.14 31.49
CA HIS A 47 36.65 20.18 30.42
C HIS A 47 35.30 20.54 29.74
N PRO A 48 35.24 20.61 28.42
CA PRO A 48 33.96 20.83 27.73
C PRO A 48 33.04 19.68 28.18
N THR A 49 31.97 20.01 28.86
CA THR A 49 30.90 19.06 29.18
C THR A 49 30.45 18.41 27.90
N LYS A 50 30.75 17.12 27.74
CA LYS A 50 30.35 16.32 26.59
C LYS A 50 28.82 16.46 26.49
N MET A 51 28.31 17.15 25.44
CA MET A 51 26.87 17.26 25.23
C MET A 51 26.26 15.86 25.27
N PRO A 52 25.16 15.64 25.96
CA PRO A 52 24.54 14.33 26.01
C PRO A 52 24.27 13.84 24.58
N ALA A 53 24.66 12.62 24.30
CA ALA A 53 24.47 12.03 22.97
C ALA A 53 22.99 12.06 22.62
N LYS A 54 22.70 12.50 21.40
CA LYS A 54 21.33 12.59 20.89
C LYS A 54 20.64 11.20 20.98
N PRO A 55 19.39 11.12 21.46
CA PRO A 55 18.68 9.86 21.54
C PRO A 55 18.57 9.19 20.16
N PRO A 56 18.68 7.86 20.09
CA PRO A 56 18.54 7.11 18.85
C PRO A 56 17.25 7.45 18.08
N PHE A 57 17.25 7.28 16.76
CA PHE A 57 16.12 7.58 15.88
C PHE A 57 14.80 7.00 16.40
N HIS A 58 14.75 5.69 16.71
CA HIS A 58 13.54 5.02 17.17
C HIS A 58 13.03 5.56 18.50
N ARG A 59 13.91 5.93 19.44
CA ARG A 59 13.48 6.50 20.73
C ARG A 59 12.82 7.87 20.58
N ARG A 60 13.29 8.70 19.66
CA ARG A 60 12.66 10.00 19.37
C ARG A 60 11.29 9.82 18.72
N VAL A 61 11.17 8.86 17.77
CA VAL A 61 9.91 8.53 17.12
C VAL A 61 8.90 7.98 18.14
N LEU A 62 9.31 7.03 18.99
CA LEU A 62 8.46 6.46 20.04
C LEU A 62 8.02 7.52 21.06
N HIS A 63 8.94 8.38 21.52
CA HIS A 63 8.59 9.45 22.46
C HIS A 63 7.56 10.43 21.89
N TRP A 64 7.67 10.75 20.58
CA TRP A 64 6.68 11.55 19.87
C TRP A 64 5.34 10.80 19.77
N PHE A 65 5.39 9.52 19.42
CA PHE A 65 4.20 8.68 19.28
C PHE A 65 3.40 8.59 20.58
N ASP A 66 4.07 8.40 21.72
CA ASP A 66 3.43 8.32 23.04
C ASP A 66 2.58 9.55 23.36
N LYS A 67 2.91 10.72 22.78
CA LYS A 67 2.23 11.99 23.04
C LYS A 67 1.27 12.43 21.93
N HIS A 68 1.55 12.04 20.70
CA HIS A 68 0.92 12.62 19.50
C HIS A 68 0.47 11.58 18.47
N GLY A 69 0.71 10.30 18.74
CA GLY A 69 0.28 9.20 17.87
C GLY A 69 -1.23 9.01 17.92
N ARG A 70 -1.75 8.29 16.94
CA ARG A 70 -3.16 7.86 16.91
C ARG A 70 -3.27 6.53 17.66
N HIS A 71 -4.09 6.52 18.71
CA HIS A 71 -4.27 5.36 19.59
C HIS A 71 -5.71 4.85 19.60
N ASP A 72 -6.60 5.45 18.81
CA ASP A 72 -8.05 5.27 18.85
C ASP A 72 -8.65 4.75 17.53
N LEU A 73 -7.81 4.37 16.58
CA LEU A 73 -8.28 3.83 15.30
C LEU A 73 -9.04 2.50 15.51
N PRO A 74 -10.14 2.23 14.78
CA PRO A 74 -10.98 1.04 14.99
C PRO A 74 -10.22 -0.29 14.99
N TRP A 75 -9.21 -0.42 14.15
CA TRP A 75 -8.36 -1.62 14.05
C TRP A 75 -7.33 -1.76 15.17
N GLN A 76 -7.13 -0.72 15.99
CA GLN A 76 -6.29 -0.77 17.19
C GLN A 76 -7.05 -1.26 18.43
N ARG A 77 -8.37 -1.47 18.33
CA ARG A 77 -9.21 -2.01 19.39
C ARG A 77 -9.35 -3.52 19.21
N GLY A 78 -8.99 -4.31 20.22
CA GLY A 78 -9.03 -5.78 20.11
C GLY A 78 -8.14 -6.27 18.96
N VAL A 79 -6.88 -5.89 18.96
CA VAL A 79 -5.90 -6.18 17.90
C VAL A 79 -5.82 -7.69 17.65
N THR A 80 -6.03 -8.09 16.41
CA THR A 80 -5.81 -9.46 15.90
C THR A 80 -5.14 -9.38 14.54
N PRO A 81 -4.42 -10.43 14.09
CA PRO A 81 -3.85 -10.48 12.74
C PRO A 81 -4.89 -10.22 11.64
N TYR A 82 -6.09 -10.73 11.80
CA TYR A 82 -7.21 -10.53 10.87
C TYR A 82 -7.62 -9.06 10.77
N ARG A 83 -7.85 -8.38 11.90
CA ARG A 83 -8.25 -6.96 11.93
C ARG A 83 -7.17 -6.06 11.34
N VAL A 84 -5.91 -6.30 11.70
CA VAL A 84 -4.76 -5.56 11.15
C VAL A 84 -4.67 -5.79 9.65
N TRP A 85 -4.76 -7.03 9.18
CA TRP A 85 -4.71 -7.35 7.75
C TRP A 85 -5.82 -6.65 6.96
N VAL A 86 -7.07 -6.73 7.39
CA VAL A 86 -8.19 -6.05 6.72
C VAL A 86 -7.94 -4.55 6.63
N SER A 87 -7.52 -3.92 7.74
CA SER A 87 -7.24 -2.48 7.76
C SER A 87 -6.07 -2.10 6.82
N GLU A 88 -4.98 -2.85 6.84
CA GLU A 88 -3.81 -2.62 5.97
C GLU A 88 -4.17 -2.70 4.48
N ILE A 89 -5.00 -3.68 4.09
CA ILE A 89 -5.47 -3.80 2.71
C ILE A 89 -6.42 -2.65 2.35
N MET A 90 -7.32 -2.24 3.23
CA MET A 90 -8.21 -1.10 2.99
C MET A 90 -7.45 0.22 2.89
N LEU A 91 -6.41 0.40 3.68
CA LEU A 91 -5.57 1.62 3.70
C LEU A 91 -4.64 1.76 2.50
N GLN A 92 -4.45 0.71 1.70
CA GLN A 92 -3.66 0.83 0.47
C GLN A 92 -4.27 1.88 -0.47
N GLN A 93 -3.60 3.02 -0.64
CA GLN A 93 -4.03 4.15 -1.47
C GLN A 93 -5.39 4.78 -1.08
N THR A 94 -5.86 4.55 0.14
CA THR A 94 -7.10 5.11 0.67
C THR A 94 -6.82 5.86 1.98
N GLN A 95 -7.50 6.98 2.19
CA GLN A 95 -7.32 7.79 3.40
C GLN A 95 -8.01 7.14 4.61
N VAL A 96 -7.43 7.33 5.80
CA VAL A 96 -7.95 6.76 7.07
C VAL A 96 -9.41 7.15 7.31
N ALA A 97 -9.77 8.42 7.15
CA ALA A 97 -11.15 8.89 7.35
C ALA A 97 -12.17 8.18 6.43
N THR A 98 -11.74 7.80 5.22
CA THR A 98 -12.59 7.02 4.30
C THR A 98 -12.67 5.56 4.75
N VAL A 99 -11.58 4.98 5.26
CA VAL A 99 -11.52 3.56 5.62
C VAL A 99 -12.35 3.25 6.87
N ILE A 100 -12.36 4.13 7.86
CA ILE A 100 -13.05 3.90 9.15
C ILE A 100 -14.46 3.34 8.98
N PRO A 101 -15.42 4.02 8.30
CA PRO A 101 -16.78 3.51 8.16
C PRO A 101 -16.86 2.21 7.33
N TYR A 102 -15.93 1.97 6.42
CA TYR A 102 -15.88 0.71 5.66
C TYR A 102 -15.38 -0.44 6.52
N PHE A 103 -14.35 -0.20 7.31
CA PHE A 103 -13.81 -1.18 8.23
C PHE A 103 -14.84 -1.65 9.26
N ASP A 104 -15.59 -0.72 9.86
CA ASP A 104 -16.60 -1.05 10.85
C ASP A 104 -17.71 -1.91 10.25
N ARG A 105 -18.25 -1.54 9.07
CA ARG A 105 -19.26 -2.35 8.36
C ARG A 105 -18.70 -3.72 7.94
N PHE A 106 -17.49 -3.77 7.42
CA PHE A 106 -16.85 -4.99 6.98
C PHE A 106 -16.64 -5.97 8.14
N MET A 107 -16.16 -5.45 9.28
CA MET A 107 -15.96 -6.26 10.48
C MET A 107 -17.26 -6.72 11.14
N ALA A 108 -18.35 -5.98 10.95
CA ALA A 108 -19.68 -6.41 11.41
C ALA A 108 -20.21 -7.58 10.58
N SER A 109 -19.99 -7.58 9.27
CA SER A 109 -20.45 -8.64 8.35
C SER A 109 -19.49 -9.84 8.30
N PHE A 110 -18.19 -9.61 8.48
CA PHE A 110 -17.14 -10.64 8.43
C PHE A 110 -16.25 -10.53 9.66
N PRO A 111 -16.73 -10.91 10.87
CA PRO A 111 -15.99 -10.73 12.12
C PRO A 111 -14.73 -11.59 12.21
N THR A 112 -14.65 -12.71 11.48
CA THR A 112 -13.48 -13.58 11.42
C THR A 112 -13.07 -13.90 9.98
N VAL A 113 -11.87 -14.45 9.82
CA VAL A 113 -11.36 -14.87 8.52
C VAL A 113 -12.21 -16.02 7.92
N LYS A 114 -12.88 -16.80 8.77
CA LYS A 114 -13.73 -17.91 8.34
C LYS A 114 -14.99 -17.38 7.66
N GLU A 115 -15.72 -16.45 8.30
CA GLU A 115 -16.90 -15.83 7.67
C GLU A 115 -16.54 -15.11 6.38
N LEU A 116 -15.37 -14.45 6.33
CA LEU A 116 -14.89 -13.84 5.09
C LEU A 116 -14.63 -14.89 4.00
N ALA A 117 -14.02 -16.02 4.33
CA ALA A 117 -13.71 -17.07 3.37
C ALA A 117 -14.98 -17.79 2.83
N GLU A 118 -15.98 -17.96 3.68
CA GLU A 118 -17.25 -18.61 3.36
C GLU A 118 -18.22 -17.69 2.59
N ALA A 119 -18.03 -16.39 2.65
CA ALA A 119 -18.87 -15.43 1.95
C ALA A 119 -18.77 -15.58 0.42
N SER A 120 -19.82 -15.15 -0.30
CA SER A 120 -19.75 -15.01 -1.75
C SER A 120 -18.82 -13.85 -2.15
N GLU A 121 -18.17 -13.94 -3.30
CA GLU A 121 -17.34 -12.85 -3.83
C GLU A 121 -18.19 -11.58 -4.03
N ASP A 122 -19.44 -11.72 -4.46
CA ASP A 122 -20.34 -10.62 -4.70
C ASP A 122 -20.63 -9.83 -3.42
N LEU A 123 -20.89 -10.53 -2.29
CA LEU A 123 -21.11 -9.90 -0.99
C LEU A 123 -19.84 -9.15 -0.51
N VAL A 124 -18.66 -9.76 -0.65
CA VAL A 124 -17.38 -9.11 -0.30
C VAL A 124 -17.18 -7.86 -1.14
N LEU A 125 -17.45 -7.92 -2.44
CA LEU A 125 -17.33 -6.77 -3.35
C LEU A 125 -18.39 -5.70 -3.09
N HIS A 126 -19.59 -6.09 -2.65
CA HIS A 126 -20.63 -5.17 -2.19
C HIS A 126 -20.12 -4.30 -1.02
N HIS A 127 -19.60 -4.94 0.04
CA HIS A 127 -19.03 -4.23 1.20
C HIS A 127 -17.83 -3.36 0.84
N TRP A 128 -17.18 -3.62 -0.30
CA TRP A 128 -16.04 -2.84 -0.81
C TRP A 128 -16.44 -1.71 -1.76
N THR A 129 -17.71 -1.67 -2.19
CA THR A 129 -18.20 -0.71 -3.17
C THR A 129 -17.96 0.73 -2.72
N GLY A 130 -17.24 1.50 -3.54
CA GLY A 130 -16.84 2.89 -3.26
C GLY A 130 -15.39 3.06 -2.78
N LEU A 131 -14.72 2.03 -2.23
CA LEU A 131 -13.29 2.11 -1.85
C LEU A 131 -12.34 2.12 -3.05
N GLY A 132 -12.78 1.61 -4.21
CA GLY A 132 -11.94 1.46 -5.39
C GLY A 132 -10.87 0.37 -5.28
N TYR A 133 -10.10 0.20 -6.38
CA TYR A 133 -9.05 -0.83 -6.46
C TYR A 133 -9.54 -2.22 -6.02
N TYR A 134 -10.63 -2.68 -6.59
CA TYR A 134 -11.37 -3.89 -6.20
C TYR A 134 -10.55 -5.19 -6.25
N ALA A 135 -9.44 -5.20 -6.99
CA ALA A 135 -8.49 -6.31 -6.93
C ALA A 135 -7.97 -6.58 -5.50
N ARG A 136 -7.96 -5.55 -4.62
CA ARG A 136 -7.61 -5.72 -3.21
C ARG A 136 -8.63 -6.60 -2.49
N ALA A 137 -9.92 -6.34 -2.69
CA ALA A 137 -11.01 -7.15 -2.10
C ALA A 137 -10.97 -8.59 -2.61
N ARG A 138 -10.81 -8.80 -3.93
CA ARG A 138 -10.69 -10.15 -4.49
C ARG A 138 -9.47 -10.90 -3.96
N ASN A 139 -8.33 -10.22 -3.84
CA ASN A 139 -7.13 -10.83 -3.28
C ASN A 139 -7.29 -11.12 -1.78
N LEU A 140 -7.92 -10.20 -1.02
CA LEU A 140 -8.27 -10.40 0.39
C LEU A 140 -9.14 -11.65 0.57
N HIS A 141 -10.20 -11.77 -0.22
CA HIS A 141 -11.11 -12.92 -0.20
C HIS A 141 -10.41 -14.25 -0.59
N ALA A 142 -9.60 -14.22 -1.67
CA ALA A 142 -8.84 -15.39 -2.08
C ALA A 142 -7.83 -15.84 -1.00
N ALA A 143 -7.13 -14.86 -0.37
CA ALA A 143 -6.22 -15.17 0.72
C ALA A 143 -6.92 -15.65 1.99
N ALA A 144 -8.15 -15.18 2.29
CA ALA A 144 -8.96 -15.73 3.36
C ALA A 144 -9.30 -17.21 3.14
N LYS A 145 -9.67 -17.57 1.90
CA LYS A 145 -9.90 -18.99 1.53
C LYS A 145 -8.64 -19.84 1.70
N THR A 146 -7.48 -19.34 1.27
CA THR A 146 -6.19 -20.02 1.49
C THR A 146 -5.90 -20.19 2.97
N LEU A 147 -6.09 -19.13 3.78
CA LEU A 147 -5.87 -19.19 5.24
C LEU A 147 -6.76 -20.26 5.91
N VAL A 148 -8.02 -20.36 5.52
CA VAL A 148 -8.92 -21.38 6.08
C VAL A 148 -8.54 -22.78 5.60
N ALA A 149 -8.27 -22.95 4.30
CA ALA A 149 -8.01 -24.26 3.70
C ALA A 149 -6.63 -24.85 4.09
N GLU A 150 -5.59 -24.03 4.14
CA GLU A 150 -4.21 -24.49 4.29
C GLU A 150 -3.68 -24.27 5.72
N TYR A 151 -4.20 -23.27 6.44
CA TYR A 151 -3.74 -22.90 7.78
C TYR A 151 -4.83 -23.04 8.86
N GLY A 152 -6.00 -23.61 8.55
CA GLY A 152 -7.10 -23.77 9.50
C GLY A 152 -7.65 -22.46 10.05
N GLY A 153 -7.47 -21.36 9.34
CA GLY A 153 -7.88 -20.01 9.77
C GLY A 153 -6.89 -19.32 10.72
N ILE A 154 -5.73 -19.93 10.98
CA ILE A 154 -4.66 -19.38 11.80
C ILE A 154 -3.67 -18.63 10.90
N PHE A 155 -3.32 -17.38 11.27
CA PHE A 155 -2.34 -16.61 10.51
C PHE A 155 -0.94 -17.17 10.73
N PRO A 156 -0.14 -17.31 9.65
CA PRO A 156 1.29 -17.64 9.77
C PRO A 156 2.02 -16.60 10.61
N SER A 157 3.05 -17.02 11.34
CA SER A 157 3.81 -16.16 12.25
C SER A 157 5.05 -15.53 11.61
N THR A 158 5.42 -15.96 10.40
CA THR A 158 6.59 -15.43 9.69
C THR A 158 6.20 -14.44 8.60
N VAL A 159 7.07 -13.44 8.38
CA VAL A 159 6.86 -12.43 7.30
C VAL A 159 6.81 -13.08 5.92
N ASP A 160 7.61 -14.11 5.69
CA ASP A 160 7.71 -14.76 4.38
C ASP A 160 6.44 -15.57 4.07
N GLU A 161 5.92 -16.33 5.03
CA GLU A 161 4.66 -17.05 4.87
C GLU A 161 3.48 -16.07 4.69
N LEU A 162 3.41 -15.00 5.50
CA LEU A 162 2.40 -13.96 5.31
C LEU A 162 2.49 -13.32 3.92
N ALA A 163 3.70 -13.07 3.42
CA ALA A 163 3.93 -12.49 2.10
C ALA A 163 3.63 -13.44 0.93
N SER A 164 3.53 -14.75 1.18
CA SER A 164 3.12 -15.74 0.18
C SER A 164 1.60 -15.67 -0.12
N LEU A 165 0.82 -15.13 0.81
CA LEU A 165 -0.62 -14.99 0.64
C LEU A 165 -0.97 -13.94 -0.42
N LYS A 166 -1.98 -14.23 -1.22
CA LYS A 166 -2.37 -13.38 -2.35
C LYS A 166 -2.72 -11.95 -1.92
N GLY A 167 -2.02 -10.97 -2.50
CA GLY A 167 -2.24 -9.55 -2.22
C GLY A 167 -1.53 -9.00 -0.98
N ILE A 168 -0.77 -9.83 -0.27
CA ILE A 168 0.07 -9.43 0.86
C ILE A 168 1.51 -9.28 0.35
N GLY A 169 1.99 -8.04 0.28
CA GLY A 169 3.40 -7.77 -0.02
C GLY A 169 4.24 -7.69 1.26
N ARG A 170 5.58 -7.70 1.12
CA ARG A 170 6.55 -7.67 2.22
C ARG A 170 6.23 -6.61 3.30
N SER A 171 5.83 -5.38 2.89
CA SER A 171 5.50 -4.31 3.84
C SER A 171 4.20 -4.59 4.61
N THR A 172 3.16 -5.12 3.94
CA THR A 172 1.91 -5.50 4.59
C THR A 172 2.12 -6.70 5.53
N ALA A 173 2.90 -7.69 5.10
CA ALA A 173 3.29 -8.83 5.95
C ALA A 173 4.04 -8.35 7.21
N GLY A 174 5.00 -7.45 7.03
CA GLY A 174 5.71 -6.83 8.15
C GLY A 174 4.80 -6.05 9.10
N ALA A 175 3.80 -5.32 8.57
CA ALA A 175 2.84 -4.60 9.40
C ALA A 175 1.94 -5.57 10.21
N ILE A 176 1.43 -6.63 9.58
CA ILE A 176 0.65 -7.66 10.27
C ILE A 176 1.48 -8.29 11.40
N ALA A 177 2.70 -8.74 11.09
CA ALA A 177 3.59 -9.39 12.04
C ALA A 177 3.97 -8.44 13.22
N ALA A 178 4.35 -7.20 12.93
CA ALA A 178 4.74 -6.24 13.96
C ALA A 178 3.57 -5.76 14.82
N LEU A 179 2.42 -5.40 14.19
CA LEU A 179 1.30 -4.78 14.90
C LEU A 179 0.47 -5.77 15.71
N SER A 180 0.40 -7.04 15.30
CA SER A 180 -0.50 -8.02 15.92
C SER A 180 0.18 -9.23 16.55
N MET A 181 1.47 -9.45 16.29
CA MET A 181 2.21 -10.61 16.79
C MET A 181 3.49 -10.20 17.54
N ASP A 182 3.77 -8.90 17.64
CA ASP A 182 5.00 -8.32 18.23
C ASP A 182 6.31 -8.89 17.62
N VAL A 183 6.24 -9.30 16.36
CA VAL A 183 7.39 -9.83 15.61
C VAL A 183 8.22 -8.67 15.07
N HIS A 184 9.54 -8.74 15.27
CA HIS A 184 10.47 -7.75 14.72
C HIS A 184 10.45 -7.80 13.18
N ALA A 185 9.68 -6.94 12.58
CA ALA A 185 9.52 -6.85 11.14
C ALA A 185 9.51 -5.39 10.66
N PRO A 186 10.46 -4.99 9.80
CA PRO A 186 10.46 -3.67 9.21
C PRO A 186 9.34 -3.53 8.19
N ILE A 187 8.82 -2.28 8.06
CA ILE A 187 7.85 -1.91 7.03
C ILE A 187 8.40 -0.82 6.11
N LEU A 188 7.87 -0.74 4.89
CA LEU A 188 8.23 0.30 3.93
C LEU A 188 7.02 0.67 3.08
N ASP A 189 5.98 1.21 3.70
CA ASP A 189 4.80 1.77 3.03
C ASP A 189 5.09 3.16 2.44
N GLY A 190 4.11 3.80 1.81
CA GLY A 190 4.28 5.13 1.22
C GLY A 190 4.61 6.24 2.22
N ASN A 191 4.19 6.11 3.48
CA ASN A 191 4.49 7.06 4.56
C ASN A 191 5.93 6.88 5.03
N VAL A 192 6.33 5.65 5.33
CA VAL A 192 7.68 5.30 5.78
C VAL A 192 8.71 5.62 4.71
N LYS A 193 8.45 5.27 3.43
CA LYS A 193 9.31 5.66 2.29
C LYS A 193 9.60 7.16 2.27
N ARG A 194 8.57 7.98 2.49
CA ARG A 194 8.69 9.44 2.48
C ARG A 194 9.51 9.96 3.66
N VAL A 195 9.25 9.44 4.87
CA VAL A 195 10.00 9.81 6.08
C VAL A 195 11.47 9.46 5.92
N LEU A 196 11.78 8.22 5.55
CA LEU A 196 13.16 7.74 5.43
C LEU A 196 13.91 8.41 4.27
N ALA A 197 13.24 8.62 3.12
CA ALA A 197 13.85 9.31 1.98
C ALA A 197 14.22 10.75 2.34
N ARG A 198 13.37 11.49 3.06
CA ARG A 198 13.68 12.85 3.52
C ARG A 198 14.72 12.87 4.62
N HIS A 199 14.56 12.01 5.65
CA HIS A 199 15.52 11.98 6.76
C HIS A 199 16.95 11.72 6.29
N ASN A 200 17.12 10.79 5.33
CA ASN A 200 18.43 10.41 4.80
C ASN A 200 18.84 11.13 3.52
N ALA A 201 18.02 12.04 2.99
CA ALA A 201 18.20 12.72 1.71
C ALA A 201 18.43 11.76 0.52
N ILE A 202 17.63 10.70 0.44
CA ILE A 202 17.70 9.69 -0.63
C ILE A 202 17.02 10.24 -1.88
N ALA A 203 17.82 10.48 -2.91
CA ALA A 203 17.34 10.95 -4.19
C ALA A 203 16.67 9.86 -5.03
N GLY A 204 15.80 10.26 -5.96
CA GLY A 204 15.12 9.39 -6.89
C GLY A 204 13.71 8.97 -6.46
N TRP A 205 13.03 8.29 -7.37
CA TRP A 205 11.67 7.80 -7.12
C TRP A 205 11.71 6.52 -6.26
N PRO A 206 10.97 6.47 -5.11
CA PRO A 206 11.05 5.37 -4.16
C PRO A 206 10.66 3.98 -4.69
N GLU A 207 9.92 3.91 -5.80
CA GLU A 207 9.59 2.62 -6.43
C GLU A 207 10.64 2.15 -7.44
N GLN A 208 11.65 2.96 -7.74
CA GLN A 208 12.80 2.52 -8.51
C GLN A 208 13.58 1.47 -7.69
N THR A 209 13.89 0.32 -8.28
CA THR A 209 14.43 -0.84 -7.56
C THR A 209 15.63 -0.51 -6.68
N ARG A 210 16.62 0.24 -7.20
CA ARG A 210 17.80 0.65 -6.42
C ARG A 210 17.43 1.51 -5.20
N VAL A 211 16.56 2.50 -5.39
CA VAL A 211 16.11 3.41 -4.31
C VAL A 211 15.30 2.64 -3.27
N ARG A 212 14.39 1.79 -3.73
CA ARG A 212 13.55 0.95 -2.86
C ARG A 212 14.39 0.00 -2.01
N ASN A 213 15.37 -0.68 -2.60
CA ASN A 213 16.24 -1.59 -1.85
C ASN A 213 17.04 -0.85 -0.77
N HIS A 214 17.60 0.30 -1.10
CA HIS A 214 18.33 1.13 -0.12
C HIS A 214 17.41 1.63 1.01
N LEU A 215 16.17 2.00 0.69
CA LEU A 215 15.18 2.37 1.73
C LEU A 215 14.81 1.17 2.62
N TRP A 216 14.79 -0.06 2.09
CA TRP A 216 14.59 -1.27 2.87
C TRP A 216 15.75 -1.55 3.82
N GLU A 217 16.99 -1.36 3.40
CA GLU A 217 18.18 -1.46 4.26
C GLU A 217 18.06 -0.52 5.45
N ILE A 218 17.76 0.76 5.18
CA ILE A 218 17.56 1.77 6.23
C ILE A 218 16.38 1.42 7.13
N ALA A 219 15.26 0.97 6.58
CA ALA A 219 14.10 0.57 7.38
C ALA A 219 14.44 -0.58 8.32
N THR A 220 15.19 -1.57 7.84
CA THR A 220 15.64 -2.72 8.64
C THR A 220 16.58 -2.29 9.77
N GLU A 221 17.55 -1.42 9.48
CA GLU A 221 18.49 -0.90 10.48
C GLU A 221 17.80 -0.09 11.60
N LEU A 222 16.80 0.72 11.23
CA LEU A 222 16.14 1.63 12.15
C LEU A 222 14.98 1.02 12.94
N THR A 223 14.50 -0.17 12.55
CA THR A 223 13.43 -0.86 13.28
C THR A 223 13.97 -1.45 14.57
N PRO A 224 13.48 -1.03 15.75
CA PRO A 224 13.96 -1.55 17.03
C PRO A 224 13.39 -2.95 17.32
N ALA A 225 14.08 -3.70 18.19
CA ALA A 225 13.56 -4.96 18.71
C ALA A 225 12.44 -4.74 19.75
N ASP A 226 12.57 -3.66 20.54
CA ASP A 226 11.60 -3.33 21.58
C ASP A 226 10.48 -2.45 21.06
N ARG A 227 9.24 -2.69 21.49
CA ARG A 227 8.08 -1.88 21.14
C ARG A 227 7.87 -1.78 19.63
N VAL A 228 8.11 -2.86 18.89
CA VAL A 228 8.05 -2.87 17.42
C VAL A 228 6.67 -2.47 16.89
N ALA A 229 5.59 -2.91 17.54
CA ALA A 229 4.22 -2.53 17.18
C ALA A 229 4.01 -1.01 17.27
N ASN A 230 4.42 -0.40 18.40
CA ASN A 230 4.34 1.05 18.59
C ASN A 230 5.20 1.81 17.57
N TYR A 231 6.43 1.33 17.30
CA TYR A 231 7.32 1.96 16.32
C TYR A 231 6.75 1.88 14.90
N THR A 232 6.20 0.74 14.51
CA THR A 232 5.56 0.53 13.20
C THR A 232 4.39 1.52 13.01
N GLN A 233 3.50 1.60 14.00
CA GLN A 233 2.40 2.58 13.98
C GLN A 233 2.93 4.02 13.98
N ALA A 234 3.93 4.31 14.80
CA ALA A 234 4.55 5.64 14.91
C ALA A 234 5.14 6.13 13.57
N MET A 235 5.79 5.27 12.82
CA MET A 235 6.38 5.60 11.52
C MET A 235 5.30 5.88 10.47
N MET A 236 4.20 5.13 10.47
CA MET A 236 3.04 5.39 9.61
C MET A 236 2.39 6.73 9.99
N ASP A 237 2.18 6.97 11.28
CA ASP A 237 1.58 8.19 11.81
C ASP A 237 2.42 9.44 11.51
N LEU A 238 3.71 9.35 11.75
CA LEU A 238 4.65 10.45 11.45
C LEU A 238 4.60 10.83 9.96
N GLY A 239 4.56 9.84 9.09
CA GLY A 239 4.37 10.07 7.66
C GLY A 239 3.02 10.67 7.32
N ALA A 240 1.94 10.16 7.90
CA ALA A 240 0.58 10.58 7.58
C ALA A 240 0.23 11.97 8.14
N THR A 241 0.75 12.34 9.32
CA THR A 241 0.29 13.53 10.06
C THR A 241 1.32 14.65 10.13
N VAL A 242 2.61 14.36 10.12
CA VAL A 242 3.69 15.36 10.25
C VAL A 242 4.49 15.48 8.96
N CYS A 243 5.17 14.42 8.53
CA CYS A 243 5.97 14.41 7.30
C CYS A 243 5.10 14.21 6.07
N THR A 244 4.07 15.03 5.90
CA THR A 244 3.09 14.94 4.82
C THR A 244 3.70 15.20 3.44
N ARG A 245 2.97 14.81 2.39
CA ARG A 245 3.47 14.88 1.01
C ARG A 245 3.77 16.31 0.56
N THR A 246 2.86 17.25 0.81
CA THR A 246 2.90 18.60 0.23
C THR A 246 3.30 19.69 1.24
N LYS A 247 2.81 19.60 2.47
CA LYS A 247 3.01 20.61 3.52
C LYS A 247 3.48 19.94 4.82
N PRO A 248 4.72 19.41 4.88
CA PRO A 248 5.21 18.77 6.09
C PRO A 248 5.40 19.80 7.22
N ARG A 249 5.02 19.42 8.43
CA ARG A 249 5.16 20.23 9.65
C ARG A 249 6.50 19.92 10.33
N CYS A 250 7.60 20.43 9.73
CA CYS A 250 8.95 20.14 10.21
C CYS A 250 9.23 20.70 11.60
N GLU A 251 8.54 21.74 12.02
CA GLU A 251 8.66 22.40 13.31
C GLU A 251 8.28 21.51 14.50
N VAL A 252 7.34 20.56 14.29
CA VAL A 252 6.90 19.60 15.31
C VAL A 252 7.44 18.18 15.06
N CYS A 253 8.34 18.01 14.08
CA CYS A 253 8.87 16.71 13.71
C CYS A 253 9.96 16.25 14.70
N PRO A 254 9.85 15.07 15.31
CA PRO A 254 10.87 14.56 16.26
C PRO A 254 12.24 14.31 15.59
N LEU A 255 12.27 14.29 14.28
CA LEU A 255 13.48 14.02 13.48
C LEU A 255 14.06 15.30 12.82
N ALA A 256 13.51 16.49 13.12
CA ALA A 256 13.83 17.72 12.41
C ALA A 256 15.32 18.08 12.44
N ASP A 257 15.98 17.89 13.60
CA ASP A 257 17.34 18.39 13.82
C ASP A 257 18.44 17.69 13.01
N ASP A 258 18.21 16.44 12.58
CA ASP A 258 19.13 15.65 11.77
C ASP A 258 18.51 15.16 10.46
N CYS A 259 17.34 15.69 10.12
CA CYS A 259 16.73 15.42 8.82
C CYS A 259 17.56 16.07 7.70
N LYS A 260 18.31 15.25 6.97
CA LYS A 260 19.23 15.72 5.91
C LYS A 260 18.51 16.55 4.85
N ALA A 261 17.30 16.14 4.43
CA ALA A 261 16.53 16.92 3.45
C ALA A 261 16.11 18.30 3.98
N ARG A 262 15.82 18.43 5.29
CA ARG A 262 15.53 19.72 5.92
C ARG A 262 16.78 20.60 5.97
N LEU A 263 17.89 20.05 6.46
CA LEU A 263 19.16 20.77 6.58
C LEU A 263 19.71 21.25 5.22
N GLN A 264 19.42 20.52 4.16
CA GLN A 264 19.86 20.81 2.80
C GLN A 264 18.79 21.52 1.95
N ASN A 265 17.65 21.92 2.53
CA ASN A 265 16.53 22.55 1.81
C ASN A 265 15.94 21.69 0.67
N LEU A 266 15.96 20.36 0.80
CA LEU A 266 15.51 19.41 -0.22
C LEU A 266 14.11 18.83 0.04
N ILE A 267 13.37 19.32 1.04
CA ILE A 267 12.05 18.78 1.44
C ILE A 267 11.06 18.75 0.28
N SER A 268 11.01 19.79 -0.53
CA SER A 268 10.07 19.93 -1.65
C SER A 268 10.39 19.00 -2.83
N SER A 269 11.66 18.64 -3.01
CA SER A 269 12.14 17.74 -4.07
C SER A 269 12.14 16.27 -3.66
N MET A 270 12.00 15.98 -2.36
CA MET A 270 12.06 14.60 -1.84
C MET A 270 10.73 14.12 -1.25
N PRO A 271 10.44 12.83 -1.44
CA PRO A 271 11.09 11.89 -2.36
C PRO A 271 10.90 12.28 -3.83
N GLY A 272 11.78 11.79 -4.71
CA GLY A 272 11.66 12.01 -6.15
C GLY A 272 10.31 11.54 -6.70
N LYS A 273 9.81 12.24 -7.71
CA LYS A 273 8.50 11.97 -8.31
C LYS A 273 8.58 10.83 -9.32
N LYS A 274 7.47 10.08 -9.43
CA LYS A 274 7.29 9.15 -10.56
C LYS A 274 7.40 9.94 -11.88
N PRO A 275 8.13 9.44 -12.88
CA PRO A 275 8.13 10.03 -14.21
C PRO A 275 6.71 10.19 -14.74
N LYS A 276 6.38 11.37 -15.27
CA LYS A 276 5.06 11.63 -15.86
C LYS A 276 4.88 10.76 -17.10
N LYS A 277 3.76 10.06 -17.17
CA LYS A 277 3.28 9.40 -18.38
C LYS A 277 2.06 10.14 -18.89
N ILE A 278 1.92 10.23 -20.20
CA ILE A 278 0.67 10.68 -20.84
C ILE A 278 -0.38 9.62 -20.53
N ILE A 279 -1.49 10.05 -19.96
CA ILE A 279 -2.60 9.17 -19.63
C ILE A 279 -3.52 9.16 -20.86
N PRO A 280 -3.68 8.01 -21.58
CA PRO A 280 -4.55 7.91 -22.73
C PRO A 280 -6.02 8.06 -22.33
N VAL A 281 -6.84 8.50 -23.27
CA VAL A 281 -8.30 8.54 -23.16
C VAL A 281 -8.87 7.37 -23.97
N ARG A 282 -9.87 6.71 -23.42
CA ARG A 282 -10.69 5.68 -24.07
C ARG A 282 -12.13 6.11 -23.97
N GLU A 283 -12.95 5.69 -24.92
CA GLU A 283 -14.37 5.98 -24.97
C GLU A 283 -15.16 4.68 -24.89
N THR A 284 -16.36 4.74 -24.32
CA THR A 284 -17.28 3.61 -24.28
C THR A 284 -18.72 4.09 -24.12
N VAL A 285 -19.66 3.27 -24.55
CA VAL A 285 -21.09 3.43 -24.31
C VAL A 285 -21.53 2.45 -23.24
N LEU A 286 -22.29 2.92 -22.25
CA LEU A 286 -22.97 2.06 -21.27
C LEU A 286 -24.48 2.06 -21.57
N PHE A 287 -25.04 0.89 -21.81
CA PHE A 287 -26.47 0.71 -22.11
C PHE A 287 -27.25 0.45 -20.82
N ILE A 288 -28.12 1.40 -20.46
CA ILE A 288 -29.01 1.35 -19.31
C ILE A 288 -30.33 0.78 -19.78
N VAL A 289 -30.46 -0.54 -19.76
CA VAL A 289 -31.65 -1.26 -20.26
C VAL A 289 -32.63 -1.38 -19.11
N PHE A 290 -33.83 -0.83 -19.26
CA PHE A 290 -34.93 -0.96 -18.30
C PHE A 290 -35.88 -2.07 -18.65
N ASN A 291 -36.38 -2.80 -17.66
CA ASN A 291 -37.56 -3.67 -17.79
C ASN A 291 -38.86 -2.90 -17.47
N ASP A 292 -40.01 -3.59 -17.59
CA ASP A 292 -41.33 -2.99 -17.30
C ASP A 292 -41.52 -2.66 -15.79
N ALA A 293 -40.72 -3.28 -14.89
CA ALA A 293 -40.73 -2.98 -13.46
C ALA A 293 -39.86 -1.77 -13.09
N GLY A 294 -39.06 -1.25 -14.03
CA GLY A 294 -38.13 -0.16 -13.80
C GLY A 294 -36.77 -0.60 -13.28
N ASP A 295 -36.48 -1.91 -13.24
CA ASP A 295 -35.15 -2.42 -12.92
C ASP A 295 -34.21 -2.23 -14.10
N VAL A 296 -32.91 -2.16 -13.82
CA VAL A 296 -31.87 -2.02 -14.85
C VAL A 296 -31.09 -3.31 -15.03
N LEU A 297 -30.76 -3.64 -16.29
CA LEU A 297 -29.96 -4.80 -16.62
C LEU A 297 -28.49 -4.53 -16.33
N LEU A 298 -27.86 -5.37 -15.53
CA LEU A 298 -26.43 -5.38 -15.28
C LEU A 298 -25.79 -6.67 -15.78
N GLU A 299 -24.55 -6.54 -16.24
CA GLU A 299 -23.69 -7.65 -16.67
C GLU A 299 -22.55 -7.85 -15.67
N LYS A 300 -22.34 -9.06 -15.20
CA LYS A 300 -21.17 -9.41 -14.40
C LYS A 300 -19.93 -9.44 -15.27
N ARG A 301 -18.95 -8.58 -14.95
CA ARG A 301 -17.69 -8.50 -15.69
C ARG A 301 -16.84 -9.74 -15.47
N PRO A 302 -16.04 -10.16 -16.47
CA PRO A 302 -15.05 -11.22 -16.28
C PRO A 302 -14.13 -10.93 -15.07
N PRO A 303 -13.55 -11.95 -14.43
CA PRO A 303 -12.69 -11.77 -13.23
C PRO A 303 -11.43 -10.93 -13.51
N SER A 304 -11.02 -10.80 -14.76
CA SER A 304 -9.88 -10.00 -15.21
C SER A 304 -10.32 -8.74 -15.95
N GLY A 305 -9.44 -7.76 -16.07
CA GLY A 305 -9.71 -6.51 -16.78
C GLY A 305 -10.29 -5.40 -15.89
N ILE A 306 -10.94 -4.44 -16.54
CA ILE A 306 -11.56 -3.29 -15.88
C ILE A 306 -12.79 -3.77 -15.12
N TRP A 307 -12.91 -3.38 -13.84
CA TRP A 307 -14.02 -3.74 -12.97
C TRP A 307 -14.27 -5.24 -12.85
N GLY A 308 -13.21 -6.05 -12.97
CA GLY A 308 -13.32 -7.51 -12.92
C GLY A 308 -14.16 -8.00 -11.75
N SER A 309 -15.04 -8.96 -12.01
CA SER A 309 -16.06 -9.53 -11.11
C SER A 309 -17.12 -8.55 -10.60
N LEU A 310 -17.09 -7.26 -10.98
CA LEU A 310 -18.13 -6.31 -10.63
C LEU A 310 -19.27 -6.36 -11.64
N TYR A 311 -20.46 -5.97 -11.20
CA TYR A 311 -21.55 -5.70 -12.11
C TYR A 311 -21.41 -4.30 -12.74
N SER A 312 -21.64 -4.22 -14.04
CA SER A 312 -21.64 -3.00 -14.84
C SER A 312 -22.82 -3.01 -15.77
N PHE A 313 -23.22 -1.84 -16.26
CA PHE A 313 -24.09 -1.80 -17.43
C PHE A 313 -23.41 -2.47 -18.61
N PRO A 314 -24.18 -3.12 -19.51
CA PRO A 314 -23.65 -3.64 -20.78
C PRO A 314 -22.86 -2.56 -21.52
N GLU A 315 -21.72 -2.92 -22.10
CA GLU A 315 -20.76 -2.01 -22.72
C GLU A 315 -20.69 -2.23 -24.23
N GLY A 316 -20.54 -1.16 -24.98
CA GLY A 316 -20.29 -1.18 -26.42
C GLY A 316 -19.43 -0.01 -26.87
N ASP A 317 -18.96 -0.10 -28.14
CA ASP A 317 -18.08 0.94 -28.72
C ASP A 317 -18.89 2.10 -29.30
N ASN A 318 -20.15 1.87 -29.66
CA ASN A 318 -21.05 2.92 -30.17
C ASN A 318 -22.53 2.61 -29.86
N PRO A 319 -23.43 3.64 -29.88
CA PRO A 319 -24.85 3.47 -29.59
C PRO A 319 -25.60 2.49 -30.52
N LYS A 320 -25.05 2.14 -31.68
CA LYS A 320 -25.67 1.23 -32.66
C LYS A 320 -25.36 -0.26 -32.37
N GLU A 321 -24.55 -0.57 -31.37
CA GLU A 321 -24.18 -1.96 -30.99
C GLU A 321 -25.22 -2.69 -30.13
N LEU A 322 -26.40 -2.10 -29.97
CA LEU A 322 -27.55 -2.73 -29.32
C LEU A 322 -27.83 -4.19 -29.75
N PRO A 323 -27.65 -4.57 -31.06
CA PRO A 323 -27.92 -5.95 -31.46
C PRO A 323 -27.14 -7.04 -30.73
N ARG A 324 -25.97 -6.73 -30.14
CA ARG A 324 -25.22 -7.68 -29.33
C ARG A 324 -25.89 -7.99 -27.98
N LEU A 325 -26.73 -7.08 -27.49
CA LEU A 325 -27.53 -7.27 -26.27
C LEU A 325 -28.80 -8.11 -26.50
N THR A 326 -29.24 -8.25 -27.76
CA THR A 326 -30.49 -8.95 -28.11
C THR A 326 -30.47 -10.44 -27.79
N ALA A 327 -29.30 -11.04 -27.54
CA ALA A 327 -29.20 -12.41 -27.04
C ALA A 327 -29.73 -12.54 -25.58
N ALA A 328 -29.72 -11.46 -24.79
CA ALA A 328 -30.17 -11.46 -23.40
C ALA A 328 -31.58 -10.88 -23.24
N VAL A 329 -31.95 -9.89 -24.03
CA VAL A 329 -33.25 -9.16 -23.94
C VAL A 329 -33.72 -8.66 -25.29
N THR A 330 -35.05 -8.58 -25.50
CA THR A 330 -35.61 -7.91 -26.65
C THR A 330 -35.63 -6.40 -26.42
N ILE A 331 -34.96 -5.64 -27.27
CA ILE A 331 -34.78 -4.19 -27.14
C ILE A 331 -35.78 -3.45 -28.05
N GLN A 332 -36.37 -2.38 -27.48
CA GLN A 332 -37.15 -1.41 -28.27
C GLN A 332 -36.22 -0.28 -28.72
N ALA A 333 -35.74 -0.36 -29.96
CA ALA A 333 -34.75 0.59 -30.49
C ALA A 333 -35.27 2.06 -30.58
N GLU A 334 -36.57 2.24 -30.58
CA GLU A 334 -37.24 3.57 -30.65
C GLU A 334 -37.13 4.37 -29.34
N SER A 335 -36.77 3.72 -28.22
CA SER A 335 -36.67 4.34 -26.88
C SER A 335 -35.28 4.85 -26.55
N LEU A 336 -34.33 4.84 -27.47
CA LEU A 336 -32.96 5.25 -27.25
C LEU A 336 -32.83 6.73 -26.83
N ARG A 337 -32.30 7.01 -25.67
CA ARG A 337 -32.00 8.36 -25.22
C ARG A 337 -30.57 8.41 -24.63
N THR A 338 -29.74 9.28 -25.17
CA THR A 338 -28.41 9.56 -24.65
C THR A 338 -28.50 10.49 -23.44
N LEU A 339 -27.83 10.13 -22.37
CA LEU A 339 -27.66 10.98 -21.16
C LEU A 339 -26.34 11.74 -21.24
N GLU A 340 -26.15 12.66 -20.27
CA GLU A 340 -24.92 13.44 -20.14
C GLU A 340 -23.70 12.53 -19.96
N PRO A 341 -22.64 12.71 -20.77
CA PRO A 341 -21.42 11.94 -20.65
C PRO A 341 -20.72 12.14 -19.32
N LEU A 342 -20.01 11.11 -18.86
CA LEU A 342 -19.21 11.19 -17.64
C LEU A 342 -17.83 10.62 -17.85
N ARG A 343 -16.81 11.24 -17.24
CA ARG A 343 -15.43 10.73 -17.22
C ARG A 343 -15.15 9.95 -15.94
N HIS A 344 -14.66 8.73 -16.10
CA HIS A 344 -14.06 7.96 -15.01
C HIS A 344 -12.55 7.85 -15.21
N THR A 345 -11.77 8.12 -14.16
CA THR A 345 -10.30 8.15 -14.26
C THR A 345 -9.69 6.97 -13.55
N PHE A 346 -8.99 6.13 -14.27
CA PHE A 346 -8.11 5.09 -13.75
C PHE A 346 -6.67 5.62 -13.59
N SER A 347 -5.82 4.88 -12.91
CA SER A 347 -4.41 5.25 -12.72
C SER A 347 -3.59 5.27 -14.03
N HIS A 348 -4.10 4.69 -15.12
CA HIS A 348 -3.36 4.47 -16.38
C HIS A 348 -4.14 4.89 -17.64
N PHE A 349 -5.42 5.26 -17.55
CA PHE A 349 -6.20 5.89 -18.63
C PHE A 349 -7.42 6.63 -18.07
N HIS A 350 -7.98 7.52 -18.88
CA HIS A 350 -9.30 8.11 -18.66
C HIS A 350 -10.32 7.34 -19.50
N LEU A 351 -11.50 7.09 -18.95
CA LEU A 351 -12.63 6.49 -19.65
C LEU A 351 -13.76 7.51 -19.76
N ASP A 352 -14.04 7.95 -20.97
CA ASP A 352 -15.19 8.78 -21.30
C ASP A 352 -16.36 7.87 -21.59
N ILE A 353 -17.41 7.97 -20.80
CA ILE A 353 -18.55 7.10 -20.80
C ILE A 353 -19.75 7.88 -21.33
N THR A 354 -20.40 7.37 -22.37
CA THR A 354 -21.69 7.87 -22.86
C THR A 354 -22.80 6.93 -22.40
N PRO A 355 -23.61 7.29 -21.38
CA PRO A 355 -24.74 6.46 -20.98
C PRO A 355 -25.90 6.60 -21.98
N VAL A 356 -26.51 5.47 -22.31
CA VAL A 356 -27.69 5.43 -23.24
C VAL A 356 -28.78 4.61 -22.57
N THR A 357 -29.94 5.22 -22.35
CA THR A 357 -31.11 4.51 -21.80
C THR A 357 -31.88 3.86 -22.94
N VAL A 358 -32.46 2.69 -22.65
CA VAL A 358 -33.29 1.94 -23.59
C VAL A 358 -34.32 1.11 -22.84
N GLN A 359 -35.53 0.98 -23.36
CA GLN A 359 -36.56 0.07 -22.85
C GLN A 359 -36.43 -1.30 -23.49
N SER A 360 -36.62 -2.34 -22.68
CA SER A 360 -36.70 -3.71 -23.18
C SER A 360 -38.09 -4.28 -22.96
N ARG A 361 -38.46 -5.26 -23.79
CA ARG A 361 -39.62 -6.11 -23.55
C ARG A 361 -39.14 -7.39 -22.83
N PRO A 362 -39.93 -7.94 -21.90
CA PRO A 362 -39.61 -9.21 -21.29
C PRO A 362 -39.42 -10.28 -22.35
N THR A 363 -38.32 -11.00 -22.32
CA THR A 363 -38.15 -12.26 -23.04
C THR A 363 -38.23 -13.38 -22.01
N ASN A 364 -38.94 -14.47 -22.35
CA ASN A 364 -39.06 -15.64 -21.48
C ASN A 364 -37.75 -16.44 -21.31
N ALA A 365 -36.64 -15.96 -21.85
CA ALA A 365 -35.36 -16.63 -21.83
C ALA A 365 -34.32 -15.77 -21.08
N ALA A 366 -34.16 -16.00 -19.77
CA ALA A 366 -32.91 -15.67 -19.09
C ALA A 366 -31.84 -16.68 -19.54
N THR A 367 -31.23 -16.44 -20.67
CA THR A 367 -30.02 -17.15 -21.06
C THR A 367 -28.86 -16.59 -20.25
N GLU A 368 -28.21 -17.42 -19.43
CA GLU A 368 -27.05 -17.08 -18.56
C GLU A 368 -27.39 -16.29 -17.29
N PRO A 369 -28.13 -16.86 -16.33
CA PRO A 369 -28.52 -16.17 -15.09
C PRO A 369 -27.31 -15.80 -14.18
N GLU A 370 -26.14 -16.42 -14.36
CA GLU A 370 -24.91 -16.07 -13.64
C GLU A 370 -24.22 -14.80 -14.19
N ARG A 371 -24.53 -14.42 -15.41
CA ARG A 371 -23.93 -13.26 -16.09
C ARG A 371 -24.80 -12.01 -16.00
N TRP A 372 -26.13 -12.17 -16.10
CA TRP A 372 -27.08 -11.08 -16.18
C TRP A 372 -27.89 -10.94 -14.90
N LEU A 373 -28.10 -9.71 -14.46
CA LEU A 373 -28.86 -9.37 -13.26
C LEU A 373 -29.80 -8.20 -13.55
N TRP A 374 -31.11 -8.39 -13.34
CA TRP A 374 -32.03 -7.28 -13.20
C TRP A 374 -31.87 -6.67 -11.82
N TYR A 375 -31.39 -5.45 -11.75
CA TYR A 375 -31.02 -4.75 -10.54
C TYR A 375 -32.04 -3.66 -10.21
N PRO A 376 -32.75 -3.76 -9.08
CA PRO A 376 -33.69 -2.77 -8.63
C PRO A 376 -32.95 -1.44 -8.30
N LEU A 377 -33.55 -0.31 -8.70
CA LEU A 377 -32.94 1.01 -8.45
C LEU A 377 -32.90 1.39 -6.96
N ASP A 378 -33.67 0.71 -6.09
CA ASP A 378 -33.64 0.87 -4.64
C ASP A 378 -32.39 0.28 -3.99
N GLY A 379 -31.60 -0.50 -4.71
CA GLY A 379 -30.36 -1.06 -4.22
C GLY A 379 -30.53 -2.30 -3.32
N SER A 380 -31.68 -2.98 -3.37
CA SER A 380 -32.00 -4.11 -2.50
C SER A 380 -31.15 -5.37 -2.74
N ILE A 381 -30.39 -5.46 -3.83
CA ILE A 381 -29.51 -6.59 -4.14
C ILE A 381 -28.07 -6.26 -3.77
N GLU A 382 -27.47 -7.07 -2.91
CA GLU A 382 -26.10 -6.88 -2.39
C GLU A 382 -25.03 -7.45 -3.33
N VAL A 383 -24.65 -6.68 -4.35
CA VAL A 383 -23.59 -7.02 -5.30
C VAL A 383 -22.58 -5.89 -5.45
N GLY A 384 -21.37 -6.23 -5.89
CA GLY A 384 -20.32 -5.26 -6.18
C GLY A 384 -20.61 -4.49 -7.46
N LEU A 385 -20.75 -3.16 -7.38
CA LEU A 385 -21.00 -2.30 -8.53
C LEU A 385 -19.75 -1.53 -8.95
N ALA A 386 -19.54 -1.35 -10.26
CA ALA A 386 -18.54 -0.43 -10.77
C ALA A 386 -18.90 1.02 -10.40
N ALA A 387 -17.90 1.83 -10.05
CA ALA A 387 -18.14 3.20 -9.54
C ALA A 387 -18.99 4.09 -10.47
N PRO A 388 -18.83 4.10 -11.80
CA PRO A 388 -19.73 4.83 -12.69
C PRO A 388 -21.17 4.32 -12.66
N VAL A 389 -21.37 3.00 -12.52
CA VAL A 389 -22.69 2.37 -12.40
C VAL A 389 -23.42 2.89 -11.15
N THR A 390 -22.76 2.86 -10.00
CA THR A 390 -23.32 3.42 -8.76
C THR A 390 -23.70 4.90 -8.92
N LYS A 391 -22.87 5.68 -9.63
CA LYS A 391 -23.16 7.11 -9.87
C LYS A 391 -24.39 7.29 -10.76
N ILE A 392 -24.50 6.50 -11.83
CA ILE A 392 -25.63 6.57 -12.77
C ILE A 392 -26.92 6.12 -12.06
N ILE A 393 -26.91 4.98 -11.35
CA ILE A 393 -28.08 4.49 -10.59
C ILE A 393 -28.58 5.56 -9.63
N LYS A 394 -27.69 6.17 -8.86
CA LYS A 394 -28.07 7.27 -7.93
C LYS A 394 -28.70 8.46 -8.64
N SER A 395 -28.28 8.79 -9.86
CA SER A 395 -28.88 9.87 -10.63
C SER A 395 -30.28 9.50 -11.18
N LEU A 396 -30.49 8.22 -11.51
CA LEU A 396 -31.77 7.70 -11.97
C LEU A 396 -32.80 7.61 -10.83
N SER A 397 -32.36 7.23 -9.62
CA SER A 397 -33.25 7.14 -8.44
C SER A 397 -33.64 8.50 -7.87
N ALA A 398 -32.96 9.59 -8.26
CA ALA A 398 -33.26 10.96 -7.82
C ALA A 398 -34.23 11.70 -8.75
N THR A 399 -34.59 11.11 -9.87
CA THR A 399 -35.52 11.64 -10.88
C THR A 399 -36.88 11.01 -10.74
#